data_1b5233c2cd8ba5cf9b4ab1d9223e1e01
#
_entry.id   1b5233c2cd8ba5cf9b4ab1d9223e1e01
#
_cell.length_a   1.000
_cell.length_b   1.000
_cell.length_c   1.000
_cell.angle_alpha   90.00
_cell.angle_beta   90.00
_cell.angle_gamma   90.00
#
_symmetry.space_group_name_H-M   'P 1'
#
loop_
_entity.id
_entity.type
_entity.pdbx_description
1 polymer ?
#
loop_
_entity_poly.entity_id
_entity_poly.type
_entity_poly.pdbx_seq_one_letter_code
_entity_poly.pdbx_strand_id
1 'polypeptide(L)'
;MYNIDLSFLKGNLVCPDKEDISVKYNDKYKNIIVNDYHSQYGIISGCRACEVEHFNKTPFDKRNIVEAESKGLLGNHFCLINESLINEIEQRDLIIVKNENDYEIARIVAKGEIVRIKRQKYGLFSEKLPQVIRKVTEEDSEKYRKNLLDEQRSKPIFCRLVCKLNLQMKLVDVHFQFDRKKLYFFYTADGRVDFRELAKSLATEFKTRIELRQIGVRDEAKRISGLGTCGREYCCSSFLGNFKRITTQIANEQNLSSNISKLSGPCGKLKCCLSFELEEN
;
A
#
# COMPACT_ATOMS: atom_id res chain seq x y z
N MET A 1 -2.84 3.32 -21.25
CA MET A 1 -4.32 3.29 -21.15
C MET A 1 -4.81 2.37 -22.26
N TYR A 2 -5.16 1.14 -21.94
CA TYR A 2 -5.77 0.27 -22.95
C TYR A 2 -7.26 0.64 -23.00
N ASN A 3 -7.68 1.18 -24.16
CA ASN A 3 -9.10 1.31 -24.46
C ASN A 3 -9.65 -0.09 -24.69
N ILE A 4 -10.31 -0.66 -23.68
CA ILE A 4 -11.08 -1.87 -23.87
C ILE A 4 -12.35 -1.46 -24.61
N ASP A 5 -12.52 -1.89 -25.82
CA ASP A 5 -13.74 -1.68 -26.58
C ASP A 5 -14.87 -2.50 -25.95
N LEU A 6 -15.70 -1.82 -25.21
CA LEU A 6 -16.91 -2.39 -24.58
C LEU A 6 -18.15 -2.23 -25.48
N SER A 7 -17.97 -1.92 -26.76
CA SER A 7 -19.07 -1.71 -27.71
C SER A 7 -19.98 -2.94 -27.84
N PHE A 8 -19.47 -4.14 -27.57
CA PHE A 8 -20.27 -5.37 -27.54
C PHE A 8 -21.27 -5.44 -26.38
N LEU A 9 -21.09 -4.63 -25.32
CA LEU A 9 -22.01 -4.55 -24.19
C LEU A 9 -23.20 -3.61 -24.46
N LYS A 10 -23.11 -2.75 -25.48
CA LYS A 10 -24.17 -1.78 -25.79
C LYS A 10 -25.45 -2.40 -26.35
N GLY A 11 -25.44 -3.65 -26.79
CA GLY A 11 -26.57 -4.32 -27.39
C GLY A 11 -27.59 -4.91 -26.40
N ASN A 12 -27.28 -5.10 -25.14
CA ASN A 12 -28.11 -5.81 -24.17
C ASN A 12 -28.25 -5.14 -22.79
N LEU A 13 -27.78 -3.91 -22.63
CA LEU A 13 -28.01 -3.13 -21.43
C LEU A 13 -29.23 -2.24 -21.59
N VAL A 14 -30.42 -2.84 -21.50
CA VAL A 14 -31.62 -2.10 -21.11
C VAL A 14 -31.44 -1.84 -19.62
N CYS A 15 -31.22 -0.58 -19.22
CA CYS A 15 -31.32 -0.19 -17.81
C CYS A 15 -32.74 -0.50 -17.33
N PRO A 16 -32.97 -1.48 -16.45
CA PRO A 16 -34.25 -1.65 -15.83
C PRO A 16 -34.53 -0.47 -14.90
N ASP A 17 -35.73 0.02 -14.89
CA ASP A 17 -36.23 1.02 -13.97
C ASP A 17 -35.88 0.62 -12.52
N LYS A 18 -35.66 1.62 -11.68
CA LYS A 18 -35.04 1.51 -10.32
C LYS A 18 -35.72 0.54 -9.34
N GLU A 19 -36.77 -0.14 -9.69
CA GLU A 19 -37.55 -1.02 -8.81
C GLU A 19 -37.22 -2.52 -8.96
N ASP A 20 -36.41 -2.92 -9.95
CA ASP A 20 -36.16 -4.35 -10.22
C ASP A 20 -34.65 -4.68 -10.24
N ILE A 21 -33.93 -4.28 -9.17
CA ILE A 21 -32.50 -4.65 -9.00
C ILE A 21 -32.36 -6.07 -8.39
N SER A 22 -33.38 -6.91 -8.48
CA SER A 22 -33.22 -8.35 -8.28
C SER A 22 -32.83 -9.08 -9.58
N VAL A 23 -32.11 -8.41 -10.46
CA VAL A 23 -31.60 -9.03 -11.68
C VAL A 23 -30.63 -10.13 -11.28
N LYS A 24 -31.02 -11.37 -11.52
CA LYS A 24 -30.13 -12.53 -11.50
C LYS A 24 -29.05 -12.33 -12.56
N TYR A 25 -27.97 -11.62 -12.18
CA TYR A 25 -26.79 -11.54 -13.04
C TYR A 25 -26.31 -12.96 -13.29
N ASN A 26 -26.19 -13.31 -14.56
CA ASN A 26 -25.56 -14.55 -14.96
C ASN A 26 -24.16 -14.58 -14.32
N ASP A 27 -23.78 -15.67 -13.69
CA ASP A 27 -22.52 -15.81 -12.94
C ASP A 27 -21.28 -15.45 -13.76
N LYS A 28 -21.37 -15.59 -15.08
CA LYS A 28 -20.32 -15.16 -16.01
C LYS A 28 -20.07 -13.64 -15.99
N TYR A 29 -21.09 -12.81 -15.84
CA TYR A 29 -20.95 -11.34 -15.77
C TYR A 29 -20.54 -10.88 -14.38
N LYS A 30 -21.00 -11.56 -13.33
CA LYS A 30 -20.51 -11.32 -11.97
C LYS A 30 -18.99 -11.47 -11.90
N ASN A 31 -18.44 -12.51 -12.49
CA ASN A 31 -17.00 -12.76 -12.51
C ASN A 31 -16.21 -11.69 -13.28
N ILE A 32 -16.76 -11.17 -14.38
CA ILE A 32 -16.12 -10.10 -15.16
C ILE A 32 -16.11 -8.80 -14.36
N ILE A 33 -17.24 -8.39 -13.80
CA ILE A 33 -17.35 -7.17 -12.99
C ILE A 33 -16.49 -7.26 -11.73
N VAL A 34 -16.50 -8.40 -11.07
CA VAL A 34 -15.69 -8.62 -9.87
C VAL A 34 -14.19 -8.61 -10.20
N ASN A 35 -13.77 -9.24 -11.30
CA ASN A 35 -12.37 -9.23 -11.73
C ASN A 35 -11.91 -7.83 -12.14
N ASP A 36 -12.74 -7.07 -12.84
CA ASP A 36 -12.42 -5.69 -13.22
C ASP A 36 -12.34 -4.79 -11.98
N TYR A 37 -13.27 -4.95 -11.04
CA TYR A 37 -13.27 -4.26 -9.76
C TYR A 37 -12.04 -4.63 -8.92
N HIS A 38 -11.63 -5.90 -8.92
CA HIS A 38 -10.42 -6.38 -8.27
C HIS A 38 -9.14 -5.79 -8.90
N SER A 39 -9.09 -5.67 -10.22
CA SER A 39 -7.93 -5.10 -10.91
C SER A 39 -7.81 -3.59 -10.66
N GLN A 40 -8.90 -2.86 -10.63
CA GLN A 40 -8.92 -1.41 -10.39
C GLN A 40 -8.57 -1.04 -8.94
N TYR A 41 -8.95 -1.86 -7.98
CA TYR A 41 -8.83 -1.56 -6.55
C TYR A 41 -7.78 -2.38 -5.82
N GLY A 42 -6.97 -3.16 -6.55
CA GLY A 42 -5.87 -3.95 -5.98
C GLY A 42 -6.34 -5.04 -5.01
N ILE A 43 -7.57 -5.53 -5.19
CA ILE A 43 -8.08 -6.67 -4.44
C ILE A 43 -7.48 -7.92 -5.08
N ILE A 44 -6.83 -8.74 -4.28
CA ILE A 44 -6.14 -9.94 -4.73
C ILE A 44 -7.15 -10.89 -5.40
N SER A 45 -6.84 -11.35 -6.63
CA SER A 45 -7.58 -12.42 -7.29
C SER A 45 -7.63 -13.64 -6.38
N GLY A 46 -8.75 -14.28 -6.28
CA GLY A 46 -9.00 -15.39 -5.34
C GLY A 46 -10.23 -15.18 -4.46
N CYS A 47 -10.79 -13.98 -4.46
CA CYS A 47 -12.14 -13.79 -3.96
C CYS A 47 -13.10 -14.30 -5.04
N ARG A 48 -13.52 -15.54 -4.95
CA ARG A 48 -14.63 -16.03 -5.76
C ARG A 48 -15.88 -15.25 -5.36
N ALA A 49 -16.64 -14.72 -6.30
CA ALA A 49 -17.89 -13.99 -6.01
C ALA A 49 -18.91 -14.85 -5.24
N CYS A 50 -18.79 -16.18 -5.34
CA CYS A 50 -19.56 -17.15 -4.57
C CYS A 50 -19.16 -17.21 -3.08
N GLU A 51 -17.99 -16.69 -2.68
CA GLU A 51 -17.60 -16.59 -1.26
C GLU A 51 -18.27 -15.40 -0.56
N VAL A 52 -18.97 -14.54 -1.27
CA VAL A 52 -19.76 -13.45 -0.65
C VAL A 52 -20.79 -14.00 0.35
N GLU A 53 -21.33 -15.19 0.11
CA GLU A 53 -22.19 -15.87 1.07
C GLU A 53 -21.46 -16.33 2.33
N HIS A 54 -20.19 -16.71 2.21
CA HIS A 54 -19.33 -17.00 3.36
C HIS A 54 -18.95 -15.75 4.15
N PHE A 55 -18.85 -14.58 3.51
CA PHE A 55 -18.59 -13.32 4.19
C PHE A 55 -19.72 -12.92 5.16
N ASN A 56 -20.95 -13.31 4.89
CA ASN A 56 -22.07 -13.02 5.79
C ASN A 56 -22.05 -13.83 7.10
N LYS A 57 -21.26 -14.90 7.18
CA LYS A 57 -21.14 -15.75 8.37
C LYS A 57 -19.95 -15.41 9.28
N THR A 58 -18.99 -14.63 8.77
CA THR A 58 -17.82 -14.23 9.55
C THR A 58 -18.09 -12.89 10.25
N PRO A 59 -17.59 -12.70 11.48
CA PRO A 59 -17.74 -11.41 12.15
C PRO A 59 -17.06 -10.33 11.31
N PHE A 60 -17.75 -9.23 11.06
CA PHE A 60 -17.21 -8.08 10.36
C PHE A 60 -17.19 -6.85 11.25
N ASP A 61 -16.23 -5.99 10.97
CA ASP A 61 -16.05 -4.74 11.71
C ASP A 61 -17.12 -3.72 11.30
N LYS A 62 -17.97 -3.33 12.25
CA LYS A 62 -19.05 -2.35 12.03
C LYS A 62 -18.57 -0.90 12.00
N ARG A 63 -17.31 -0.66 12.40
CA ARG A 63 -16.75 0.69 12.41
C ARG A 63 -16.62 1.26 11.01
N ASN A 64 -16.78 2.57 10.88
CA ASN A 64 -16.51 3.26 9.62
C ASN A 64 -15.00 3.35 9.41
N ILE A 65 -14.52 2.67 8.38
CA ILE A 65 -13.09 2.52 8.10
C ILE A 65 -12.83 2.87 6.64
N VAL A 66 -11.74 3.59 6.44
CA VAL A 66 -11.18 3.88 5.11
C VAL A 66 -9.78 3.29 5.02
N GLU A 67 -9.37 2.95 3.80
CA GLU A 67 -7.99 2.60 3.50
C GLU A 67 -7.27 3.85 3.01
N ALA A 68 -6.15 4.19 3.64
CA ALA A 68 -5.36 5.35 3.30
C ALA A 68 -3.89 4.98 3.14
N GLU A 69 -3.20 5.66 2.24
CA GLU A 69 -1.79 5.51 1.97
C GLU A 69 -1.02 6.74 2.44
N SER A 70 0.04 6.54 3.19
CA SER A 70 0.93 7.60 3.63
C SER A 70 2.39 7.26 3.33
N LYS A 71 3.17 8.28 2.99
CA LYS A 71 4.60 8.15 2.74
C LYS A 71 5.37 7.74 4.01
N GLY A 72 4.95 8.21 5.18
CA GLY A 72 5.54 7.88 6.47
C GLY A 72 5.20 6.49 6.97
N LEU A 73 4.03 6.01 6.61
CA LEU A 73 3.56 4.68 6.91
C LEU A 73 4.04 3.74 5.79
N LEU A 74 4.57 2.56 6.15
CA LEU A 74 5.05 1.57 5.17
C LEU A 74 3.88 0.87 4.46
N GLY A 75 3.24 1.57 3.54
CA GLY A 75 2.15 1.03 2.73
C GLY A 75 0.76 1.53 3.13
N ASN A 76 -0.28 0.78 2.75
CA ASN A 76 -1.65 1.13 3.02
C ASN A 76 -2.03 0.82 4.46
N HIS A 77 -2.71 1.75 5.10
CA HIS A 77 -3.22 1.61 6.46
C HIS A 77 -4.72 1.79 6.51
N PHE A 78 -5.37 1.04 7.38
CA PHE A 78 -6.78 1.23 7.68
C PHE A 78 -6.91 2.29 8.76
N CYS A 79 -7.83 3.24 8.56
CA CYS A 79 -8.07 4.36 9.46
C CYS A 79 -9.55 4.45 9.81
N LEU A 80 -9.84 4.74 11.09
CA LEU A 80 -11.19 5.05 11.54
C LEU A 80 -11.61 6.41 11.02
N ILE A 81 -12.87 6.55 10.61
CA ILE A 81 -13.45 7.81 10.17
C ILE A 81 -14.81 8.04 10.83
N ASN A 82 -15.12 9.29 11.14
CA ASN A 82 -16.43 9.67 11.68
C ASN A 82 -17.49 9.65 10.57
N GLU A 83 -18.75 9.40 10.94
CA GLU A 83 -19.87 9.35 9.99
C GLU A 83 -20.07 10.65 9.22
N SER A 84 -19.86 11.79 9.85
CA SER A 84 -19.96 13.10 9.22
C SER A 84 -18.93 13.27 8.09
N LEU A 85 -17.71 12.80 8.31
CA LEU A 85 -16.62 12.97 7.36
C LEU A 85 -16.66 11.96 6.20
N ILE A 86 -17.24 10.78 6.39
CA ILE A 86 -17.23 9.73 5.37
C ILE A 86 -17.97 10.13 4.09
N ASN A 87 -18.99 10.98 4.24
CA ASN A 87 -19.80 11.49 3.11
C ASN A 87 -19.12 12.65 2.38
N GLU A 88 -18.24 13.40 3.06
CA GLU A 88 -17.53 14.56 2.51
C GLU A 88 -16.22 14.17 1.80
N ILE A 89 -15.72 12.97 2.07
CA ILE A 89 -14.42 12.52 1.61
C ILE A 89 -14.58 11.60 0.40
N GLU A 90 -13.82 11.86 -0.64
CA GLU A 90 -13.76 11.06 -1.85
C GLU A 90 -12.44 10.28 -1.96
N GLN A 91 -12.43 9.31 -2.88
CA GLN A 91 -11.22 8.58 -3.23
C GLN A 91 -10.17 9.54 -3.81
N ARG A 92 -8.92 9.41 -3.40
CA ARG A 92 -7.76 10.26 -3.70
C ARG A 92 -7.70 11.58 -2.92
N ASP A 93 -8.67 11.90 -2.09
CA ASP A 93 -8.57 13.05 -1.20
C ASP A 93 -7.40 12.90 -0.22
N LEU A 94 -6.81 14.03 0.12
CA LEU A 94 -5.79 14.12 1.17
C LEU A 94 -6.47 14.39 2.51
N ILE A 95 -6.09 13.61 3.50
CA ILE A 95 -6.63 13.65 4.87
C ILE A 95 -5.51 13.74 5.88
N ILE A 96 -5.83 14.29 7.04
CA ILE A 96 -4.95 14.26 8.22
C ILE A 96 -5.39 13.10 9.09
N VAL A 97 -4.44 12.21 9.36
CA VAL A 97 -4.62 11.03 10.21
C VAL A 97 -3.82 11.20 11.48
N LYS A 98 -4.44 10.88 12.61
CA LYS A 98 -3.80 10.85 13.92
C LYS A 98 -3.54 9.40 14.31
N ASN A 99 -2.29 9.10 14.61
CA ASN A 99 -1.88 7.82 15.20
C ASN A 99 -1.21 8.11 16.55
N GLU A 100 -1.92 7.80 17.65
CA GLU A 100 -1.52 8.17 19.01
C GLU A 100 -1.28 9.68 19.17
N ASN A 101 -0.04 10.12 19.18
CA ASN A 101 0.37 11.53 19.31
C ASN A 101 0.95 12.11 17.99
N ASP A 102 0.98 11.33 16.95
CA ASP A 102 1.61 11.69 15.68
C ASP A 102 0.53 12.04 14.63
N TYR A 103 0.79 13.07 13.83
CA TYR A 103 -0.08 13.48 12.73
C TYR A 103 0.61 13.23 11.40
N GLU A 104 -0.12 12.61 10.47
CA GLU A 104 0.37 12.32 9.13
C GLU A 104 -0.64 12.75 8.08
N ILE A 105 -0.13 13.11 6.90
CA ILE A 105 -0.96 13.25 5.71
C ILE A 105 -1.03 11.91 5.01
N ALA A 106 -2.25 11.51 4.68
CA ALA A 106 -2.53 10.30 3.94
C ALA A 106 -3.48 10.58 2.79
N ARG A 107 -3.41 9.76 1.75
CA ARG A 107 -4.33 9.79 0.60
C ARG A 107 -5.31 8.65 0.74
N ILE A 108 -6.59 8.91 0.53
CA ILE A 108 -7.61 7.86 0.54
C ILE A 108 -7.45 6.97 -0.69
N VAL A 109 -7.30 5.68 -0.45
CA VAL A 109 -7.21 4.63 -1.48
C VAL A 109 -8.57 4.03 -1.73
N ALA A 110 -9.29 3.66 -0.66
CA ALA A 110 -10.61 3.03 -0.75
C ALA A 110 -11.50 3.39 0.43
N LYS A 111 -12.81 3.35 0.24
CA LYS A 111 -13.84 3.53 1.28
C LYS A 111 -15.00 2.55 1.09
N GLY A 112 -15.79 2.35 2.14
CA GLY A 112 -17.01 1.55 2.09
C GLY A 112 -16.79 0.04 2.16
N GLU A 113 -17.66 -0.71 1.49
CA GLU A 113 -17.75 -2.17 1.60
C GLU A 113 -16.45 -2.89 1.19
N ILE A 114 -15.76 -2.37 0.19
CA ILE A 114 -14.50 -2.94 -0.29
C ILE A 114 -13.42 -2.98 0.80
N VAL A 115 -13.38 -1.96 1.65
CA VAL A 115 -12.43 -1.90 2.78
C VAL A 115 -12.77 -2.98 3.81
N ARG A 116 -14.07 -3.21 4.06
CA ARG A 116 -14.55 -4.25 4.97
C ARG A 116 -14.15 -5.64 4.48
N ILE A 117 -14.41 -5.94 3.21
CA ILE A 117 -14.04 -7.20 2.57
C ILE A 117 -12.53 -7.44 2.67
N LYS A 118 -11.73 -6.41 2.34
CA LYS A 118 -10.27 -6.48 2.38
C LYS A 118 -9.75 -6.74 3.79
N ARG A 119 -10.31 -6.07 4.80
CA ARG A 119 -9.95 -6.28 6.21
C ARG A 119 -10.32 -7.68 6.70
N GLN A 120 -11.51 -8.14 6.34
CA GLN A 120 -11.97 -9.49 6.66
C GLN A 120 -11.04 -10.55 6.08
N LYS A 121 -10.62 -10.39 4.82
CA LYS A 121 -9.64 -11.27 4.17
C LYS A 121 -8.28 -11.28 4.89
N TYR A 122 -7.88 -10.18 5.52
CA TYR A 122 -6.66 -10.11 6.32
C TYR A 122 -6.83 -10.57 7.78
N GLY A 123 -8.03 -10.99 8.18
CA GLY A 123 -8.32 -11.38 9.55
C GLY A 123 -8.24 -10.22 10.56
N LEU A 124 -8.50 -8.99 10.13
CA LEU A 124 -8.38 -7.78 10.92
C LEU A 124 -9.76 -7.32 11.41
N PHE A 125 -10.06 -7.47 12.71
CA PHE A 125 -11.40 -7.19 13.23
C PHE A 125 -11.46 -6.18 14.38
N SER A 126 -10.46 -6.15 15.24
CA SER A 126 -10.54 -5.40 16.51
C SER A 126 -9.30 -4.63 16.87
N GLU A 127 -8.34 -4.51 15.97
CA GLU A 127 -7.10 -3.78 16.21
C GLU A 127 -7.35 -2.28 16.43
N LYS A 128 -6.42 -1.65 17.16
CA LYS A 128 -6.39 -0.20 17.34
C LYS A 128 -5.97 0.46 16.03
N LEU A 129 -6.82 1.31 15.50
CA LEU A 129 -6.61 1.98 14.22
C LEU A 129 -6.32 3.47 14.40
N PRO A 130 -5.47 4.06 13.54
CA PRO A 130 -5.35 5.51 13.40
C PRO A 130 -6.70 6.15 13.07
N GLN A 131 -6.90 7.39 13.46
CA GLN A 131 -8.15 8.12 13.27
C GLN A 131 -7.99 9.23 12.24
N VAL A 132 -8.92 9.31 11.29
CA VAL A 132 -9.05 10.46 10.38
C VAL A 132 -9.62 11.63 11.16
N ILE A 133 -8.91 12.75 11.16
CA ILE A 133 -9.31 13.97 11.88
C ILE A 133 -10.14 14.88 10.98
N ARG A 134 -9.62 15.18 9.78
CA ARG A 134 -10.25 16.08 8.81
C ARG A 134 -9.62 15.97 7.43
N LYS A 135 -10.25 16.57 6.44
CA LYS A 135 -9.67 16.80 5.12
C LYS A 135 -8.54 17.85 5.22
N VAL A 136 -7.56 17.74 4.35
CA VAL A 136 -6.43 18.68 4.25
C VAL A 136 -6.93 20.04 3.75
N THR A 137 -6.50 21.12 4.40
CA THR A 137 -6.75 22.51 3.97
C THR A 137 -5.64 23.00 3.04
N GLU A 138 -5.81 24.19 2.43
CA GLU A 138 -4.77 24.78 1.59
C GLU A 138 -3.50 25.10 2.39
N GLU A 139 -3.64 25.57 3.62
CA GLU A 139 -2.50 25.82 4.51
C GLU A 139 -1.73 24.52 4.83
N ASP A 140 -2.44 23.40 5.02
CA ASP A 140 -1.81 22.10 5.23
C ASP A 140 -1.08 21.64 3.97
N SER A 141 -1.66 21.88 2.80
CA SER A 141 -1.05 21.58 1.51
C SER A 141 0.26 22.34 1.31
N GLU A 142 0.30 23.60 1.69
CA GLU A 142 1.54 24.41 1.64
C GLU A 142 2.60 23.89 2.62
N LYS A 143 2.21 23.54 3.85
CA LYS A 143 3.13 22.91 4.83
C LYS A 143 3.68 21.59 4.29
N TYR A 144 2.83 20.79 3.68
CA TYR A 144 3.24 19.52 3.09
C TYR A 144 4.22 19.73 1.93
N ARG A 145 3.98 20.69 1.04
CA ARG A 145 4.92 21.07 -0.04
C ARG A 145 6.29 21.47 0.52
N LYS A 146 6.31 22.29 1.58
CA LYS A 146 7.56 22.66 2.26
C LYS A 146 8.29 21.44 2.82
N ASN A 147 7.56 20.50 3.46
CA ASN A 147 8.14 19.26 3.94
C ASN A 147 8.77 18.46 2.80
N LEU A 148 8.10 18.32 1.67
CA LEU A 148 8.63 17.61 0.49
C LEU A 148 9.93 18.25 -0.05
N LEU A 149 10.01 19.57 -0.09
CA LEU A 149 11.24 20.28 -0.50
C LEU A 149 12.38 20.03 0.49
N ASP A 150 12.10 20.08 1.79
CA ASP A 150 13.09 19.85 2.83
C ASP A 150 13.55 18.38 2.84
N GLU A 151 12.66 17.42 2.54
CA GLU A 151 13.01 16.01 2.34
C GLU A 151 14.05 15.85 1.21
N GLN A 152 13.82 16.52 0.08
CA GLN A 152 14.77 16.49 -1.04
C GLN A 152 16.13 17.09 -0.67
N ARG A 153 16.14 18.21 0.07
CA ARG A 153 17.37 18.85 0.56
C ARG A 153 18.11 18.00 1.59
N SER A 154 17.39 17.19 2.33
CA SER A 154 17.97 16.33 3.37
C SER A 154 18.72 15.12 2.80
N LYS A 155 18.37 14.65 1.59
CA LYS A 155 19.02 13.50 0.94
C LYS A 155 20.54 13.65 0.76
N PRO A 156 21.03 14.75 0.12
CA PRO A 156 22.48 14.93 -0.05
C PRO A 156 23.24 15.11 1.28
N ILE A 157 22.61 15.71 2.28
CA ILE A 157 23.20 15.88 3.60
C ILE A 157 23.42 14.51 4.26
N PHE A 158 22.39 13.66 4.24
CA PHE A 158 22.49 12.29 4.74
C PHE A 158 23.60 11.52 4.03
N CYS A 159 23.62 11.51 2.70
CA CYS A 159 24.65 10.81 1.92
C CYS A 159 26.05 11.28 2.25
N ARG A 160 26.28 12.59 2.41
CA ARG A 160 27.57 13.16 2.81
C ARG A 160 28.02 12.64 4.18
N LEU A 161 27.12 12.59 5.17
CA LEU A 161 27.43 12.10 6.50
C LEU A 161 27.71 10.60 6.51
N VAL A 162 26.95 9.81 5.76
CA VAL A 162 27.18 8.37 5.58
C VAL A 162 28.57 8.11 5.00
N CYS A 163 28.95 8.84 3.93
CA CYS A 163 30.29 8.74 3.34
C CYS A 163 31.39 9.16 4.33
N LYS A 164 31.20 10.26 5.07
CA LYS A 164 32.15 10.73 6.07
C LYS A 164 32.41 9.72 7.18
N LEU A 165 31.35 9.02 7.60
CA LEU A 165 31.43 8.00 8.67
C LEU A 165 31.72 6.59 8.13
N ASN A 166 31.94 6.46 6.81
CA ASN A 166 32.24 5.18 6.13
C ASN A 166 31.21 4.07 6.45
N LEU A 167 29.92 4.42 6.51
CA LEU A 167 28.86 3.47 6.82
C LEU A 167 28.38 2.74 5.57
N GLN A 168 28.21 1.41 5.66
CA GLN A 168 27.70 0.57 4.58
C GLN A 168 26.17 0.55 4.60
N MET A 169 25.57 1.64 4.16
CA MET A 169 24.12 1.80 4.09
C MET A 169 23.70 2.65 2.91
N LYS A 170 22.55 2.34 2.32
CA LYS A 170 21.98 3.04 1.18
C LYS A 170 20.70 3.74 1.59
N LEU A 171 20.63 5.04 1.42
CA LEU A 171 19.39 5.80 1.60
C LEU A 171 18.36 5.42 0.52
N VAL A 172 17.16 5.11 0.94
CA VAL A 172 16.03 4.82 0.05
C VAL A 172 15.09 6.02 -0.02
N ASP A 173 14.66 6.53 1.14
CA ASP A 173 13.75 7.66 1.17
C ASP A 173 13.88 8.46 2.46
N VAL A 174 13.38 9.70 2.43
CA VAL A 174 13.33 10.62 3.56
C VAL A 174 11.90 11.10 3.71
N HIS A 175 11.40 11.18 4.94
CA HIS A 175 10.05 11.65 5.22
C HIS A 175 10.00 12.52 6.48
N PHE A 176 9.55 13.76 6.33
CA PHE A 176 9.16 14.60 7.44
C PHE A 176 7.74 14.27 7.88
N GLN A 177 7.57 13.95 9.15
CA GLN A 177 6.25 13.88 9.74
C GLN A 177 5.50 15.21 9.54
N PHE A 178 4.20 15.17 9.34
CA PHE A 178 3.43 16.36 8.99
C PHE A 178 3.60 17.52 10.00
N ASP A 179 3.65 17.20 11.29
CA ASP A 179 3.87 18.16 12.37
C ASP A 179 5.35 18.51 12.62
N ARG A 180 6.27 17.97 11.81
CA ARG A 180 7.74 18.13 11.88
C ARG A 180 8.39 17.69 13.18
N LYS A 181 7.72 16.91 14.01
CA LYS A 181 8.32 16.40 15.26
C LYS A 181 9.38 15.34 14.99
N LYS A 182 9.22 14.57 13.92
CA LYS A 182 10.12 13.48 13.55
C LYS A 182 10.53 13.57 12.09
N LEU A 183 11.78 13.20 11.83
CA LEU A 183 12.34 13.05 10.49
C LEU A 183 12.80 11.61 10.32
N TYR A 184 12.20 10.90 9.39
CA TYR A 184 12.47 9.50 9.07
C TYR A 184 13.46 9.40 7.93
N PHE A 185 14.49 8.58 8.10
CA PHE A 185 15.37 8.13 7.03
C PHE A 185 15.20 6.63 6.86
N PHE A 186 14.68 6.23 5.72
CA PHE A 186 14.54 4.83 5.34
C PHE A 186 15.77 4.39 4.58
N TYR A 187 16.44 3.36 5.05
CA TYR A 187 17.67 2.87 4.45
C TYR A 187 17.69 1.35 4.33
N THR A 188 18.53 0.84 3.44
CA THR A 188 18.88 -0.57 3.34
C THR A 188 20.34 -0.77 3.68
N ALA A 189 20.67 -1.92 4.27
CA ALA A 189 22.02 -2.36 4.59
C ALA A 189 22.04 -3.89 4.65
N ASP A 190 23.18 -4.50 4.32
CA ASP A 190 23.35 -5.95 4.33
C ASP A 190 23.45 -6.55 5.74
N GLY A 191 23.76 -5.72 6.74
CA GLY A 191 23.89 -6.14 8.11
C GLY A 191 23.46 -5.05 9.11
N ARG A 192 23.83 -5.24 10.36
CA ARG A 192 23.64 -4.22 11.40
C ARG A 192 24.66 -3.11 11.23
N VAL A 193 24.19 -1.87 11.21
CA VAL A 193 25.03 -0.66 11.10
C VAL A 193 24.96 0.08 12.43
N ASP A 194 26.11 0.50 12.96
CA ASP A 194 26.13 1.42 14.10
C ASP A 194 25.95 2.85 13.60
N PHE A 195 24.78 3.38 13.79
CA PHE A 195 24.37 4.70 13.32
C PHE A 195 24.32 5.77 14.41
N ARG A 196 24.91 5.53 15.61
CA ARG A 196 24.80 6.46 16.76
C ARG A 196 25.39 7.84 16.45
N GLU A 197 26.55 7.90 15.81
CA GLU A 197 27.18 9.15 15.42
C GLU A 197 26.45 9.83 14.27
N LEU A 198 25.96 9.05 13.32
CA LEU A 198 25.10 9.54 12.24
C LEU A 198 23.84 10.20 12.80
N ALA A 199 23.15 9.54 13.73
CA ALA A 199 21.94 10.06 14.35
C ALA A 199 22.18 11.37 15.10
N LYS A 200 23.29 11.49 15.85
CA LYS A 200 23.70 12.72 16.53
C LYS A 200 23.96 13.86 15.54
N SER A 201 24.72 13.58 14.49
CA SER A 201 25.05 14.57 13.45
C SER A 201 23.80 15.07 12.73
N LEU A 202 22.89 14.16 12.36
CA LEU A 202 21.61 14.49 11.73
C LEU A 202 20.70 15.30 12.68
N ALA A 203 20.64 14.93 13.96
CA ALA A 203 19.84 15.66 14.96
C ALA A 203 20.35 17.09 15.16
N THR A 204 21.67 17.30 15.13
CA THR A 204 22.28 18.63 15.21
C THR A 204 21.97 19.48 13.98
N GLU A 205 22.01 18.88 12.79
CA GLU A 205 21.75 19.56 11.51
C GLU A 205 20.28 19.96 11.35
N PHE A 206 19.37 19.01 11.61
CA PHE A 206 17.93 19.22 11.37
C PHE A 206 17.16 19.75 12.58
N LYS A 207 17.74 19.77 13.76
CA LYS A 207 17.11 20.19 15.03
C LYS A 207 15.75 19.51 15.27
N THR A 208 15.64 18.26 14.86
CA THR A 208 14.41 17.45 14.89
C THR A 208 14.77 16.05 15.37
N ARG A 209 13.82 15.34 15.96
CA ARG A 209 14.00 13.94 16.33
C ARG A 209 14.21 13.08 15.09
N ILE A 210 15.34 12.41 15.00
CA ILE A 210 15.73 11.55 13.88
C ILE A 210 15.31 10.11 14.17
N GLU A 211 14.62 9.51 13.21
CA GLU A 211 14.25 8.10 13.20
C GLU A 211 14.92 7.39 12.00
N LEU A 212 15.90 6.56 12.28
CA LEU A 212 16.59 5.75 11.27
C LEU A 212 15.92 4.39 11.17
N ARG A 213 15.29 4.08 10.04
CA ARG A 213 14.57 2.83 9.82
C ARG A 213 15.21 2.01 8.72
N GLN A 214 15.76 0.86 9.10
CA GLN A 214 16.19 -0.13 8.13
C GLN A 214 14.94 -0.82 7.54
N ILE A 215 14.89 -0.87 6.21
CA ILE A 215 13.83 -1.54 5.46
C ILE A 215 14.41 -2.70 4.65
N GLY A 216 13.54 -3.66 4.32
CA GLY A 216 13.93 -4.78 3.49
C GLY A 216 14.00 -4.39 2.02
N VAL A 217 14.76 -5.16 1.22
CA VAL A 217 14.92 -4.92 -0.23
C VAL A 217 13.60 -4.96 -1.02
N ARG A 218 12.59 -5.68 -0.52
CA ARG A 218 11.25 -5.66 -1.14
C ARG A 218 10.50 -4.38 -0.82
N ASP A 219 10.65 -3.85 0.40
CA ASP A 219 10.06 -2.56 0.78
C ASP A 219 10.77 -1.40 0.07
N GLU A 220 12.08 -1.52 -0.19
CA GLU A 220 12.80 -0.62 -1.08
C GLU A 220 12.20 -0.65 -2.48
N ALA A 221 12.04 -1.83 -3.08
CA ALA A 221 11.44 -1.99 -4.41
C ALA A 221 10.00 -1.44 -4.45
N LYS A 222 9.21 -1.67 -3.39
CA LYS A 222 7.85 -1.11 -3.26
C LYS A 222 7.85 0.42 -3.27
N ARG A 223 8.78 1.06 -2.56
CA ARG A 223 8.89 2.53 -2.49
C ARG A 223 9.38 3.17 -3.78
N ILE A 224 10.35 2.54 -4.45
CA ILE A 224 10.89 3.02 -5.72
C ILE A 224 9.87 2.82 -6.83
N SER A 225 9.08 1.73 -6.75
CA SER A 225 8.18 1.26 -7.80
C SER A 225 8.91 0.91 -9.11
N GLY A 226 8.20 0.43 -10.10
CA GLY A 226 8.76 0.09 -11.40
C GLY A 226 8.06 -1.09 -12.07
N LEU A 227 8.62 -1.55 -13.20
CA LEU A 227 8.11 -2.67 -13.96
C LEU A 227 8.90 -3.94 -13.66
N GLY A 228 8.17 -5.03 -13.44
CA GLY A 228 8.75 -6.37 -13.32
C GLY A 228 9.23 -6.92 -14.67
N THR A 229 9.92 -8.06 -14.62
CA THR A 229 10.32 -8.80 -15.85
C THR A 229 9.13 -9.28 -16.69
N CYS A 230 7.92 -9.26 -16.12
CA CYS A 230 6.66 -9.57 -16.82
C CYS A 230 6.04 -8.35 -17.52
N GLY A 231 6.66 -7.16 -17.45
CA GLY A 231 6.16 -5.92 -18.06
C GLY A 231 5.03 -5.22 -17.27
N ARG A 232 4.62 -5.77 -16.12
CA ARG A 232 3.62 -5.16 -15.23
C ARG A 232 4.30 -4.42 -14.08
N GLU A 233 3.60 -3.52 -13.42
CA GLU A 233 4.07 -2.92 -12.17
C GLU A 233 4.45 -3.98 -11.13
N TYR A 234 5.36 -3.63 -10.24
CA TYR A 234 5.75 -4.55 -9.17
C TYR A 234 4.53 -4.99 -8.36
N CYS A 235 4.37 -6.30 -8.16
CA CYS A 235 3.26 -6.84 -7.37
C CYS A 235 3.19 -6.22 -5.96
N CYS A 236 4.37 -5.93 -5.36
CA CYS A 236 4.46 -5.32 -4.03
C CYS A 236 4.00 -3.86 -3.98
N SER A 237 4.07 -3.11 -5.08
CA SER A 237 3.58 -1.74 -5.14
C SER A 237 2.12 -1.65 -5.59
N SER A 238 1.66 -2.59 -6.43
CA SER A 238 0.31 -2.53 -7.01
C SER A 238 -0.76 -3.17 -6.14
N PHE A 239 -0.70 -4.49 -5.90
CA PHE A 239 -1.81 -5.21 -5.27
C PHE A 239 -1.43 -6.13 -4.10
N LEU A 240 -0.16 -6.55 -4.02
CA LEU A 240 0.25 -7.54 -3.02
C LEU A 240 0.72 -6.86 -1.74
N GLY A 241 -0.19 -6.67 -0.78
CA GLY A 241 0.10 -6.04 0.50
C GLY A 241 0.75 -6.97 1.53
N ASN A 242 0.35 -8.24 1.53
CA ASN A 242 0.86 -9.27 2.45
C ASN A 242 1.68 -10.32 1.70
N PHE A 243 2.78 -10.73 2.30
CA PHE A 243 3.69 -11.70 1.72
C PHE A 243 3.77 -12.95 2.61
N LYS A 244 3.32 -14.07 2.08
CA LYS A 244 3.68 -15.39 2.61
C LYS A 244 5.17 -15.64 2.34
N ARG A 245 5.80 -16.49 3.14
CA ARG A 245 7.20 -16.88 2.91
C ARG A 245 7.28 -17.66 1.58
N ILE A 246 8.10 -17.15 0.66
CA ILE A 246 8.31 -17.77 -0.64
C ILE A 246 9.58 -18.62 -0.57
N THR A 247 9.47 -19.90 -0.85
CA THR A 247 10.55 -20.87 -0.82
C THR A 247 10.83 -21.41 -2.24
N THR A 248 12.02 -21.98 -2.44
CA THR A 248 12.36 -22.67 -3.68
C THR A 248 11.51 -23.91 -3.92
N GLN A 249 10.97 -24.51 -2.86
CA GLN A 249 10.05 -25.63 -2.96
C GLN A 249 8.80 -25.26 -3.76
N ILE A 250 8.24 -24.08 -3.54
CA ILE A 250 7.09 -23.56 -4.31
C ILE A 250 7.39 -23.50 -5.83
N ALA A 251 8.61 -23.14 -6.20
CA ALA A 251 9.01 -23.12 -7.60
C ALA A 251 9.11 -24.53 -8.21
N ASN A 252 9.58 -25.51 -7.41
CA ASN A 252 9.66 -26.91 -7.81
C ASN A 252 8.27 -27.52 -7.99
N GLU A 253 7.35 -27.23 -7.09
CA GLU A 253 5.94 -27.69 -7.18
C GLU A 253 5.26 -27.19 -8.47
N GLN A 254 5.64 -26.02 -8.95
CA GLN A 254 5.15 -25.47 -10.21
C GLN A 254 5.95 -25.94 -11.43
N ASN A 255 6.81 -26.94 -11.29
CA ASN A 255 7.69 -27.45 -12.36
C ASN A 255 8.53 -26.37 -13.07
N LEU A 256 8.88 -25.30 -12.34
CA LEU A 256 9.67 -24.21 -12.90
C LEU A 256 11.17 -24.56 -12.89
N SER A 257 11.89 -24.01 -13.86
CA SER A 257 13.33 -24.14 -13.97
C SER A 257 14.02 -23.78 -12.64
N SER A 258 15.00 -24.58 -12.22
CA SER A 258 15.85 -24.34 -11.05
C SER A 258 16.77 -23.11 -11.19
N ASN A 259 16.71 -22.39 -12.31
CA ASN A 259 17.52 -21.20 -12.53
C ASN A 259 17.02 -20.04 -11.66
N ILE A 260 17.75 -19.78 -10.57
CA ILE A 260 17.41 -18.76 -9.56
C ILE A 260 17.28 -17.37 -10.19
N SER A 261 18.06 -17.05 -11.22
CA SER A 261 17.98 -15.73 -11.87
C SER A 261 16.64 -15.51 -12.57
N LYS A 262 16.05 -16.57 -13.13
CA LYS A 262 14.70 -16.51 -13.73
C LYS A 262 13.59 -16.46 -12.69
N LEU A 263 13.84 -17.02 -11.50
CA LEU A 263 12.91 -17.05 -10.38
C LEU A 263 12.97 -15.80 -9.51
N SER A 264 14.02 -15.00 -9.62
CA SER A 264 14.22 -13.78 -8.86
C SER A 264 13.50 -12.58 -9.46
N GLY A 265 12.94 -11.76 -8.59
CA GLY A 265 12.36 -10.47 -8.96
C GLY A 265 13.41 -9.34 -8.95
N PRO A 266 13.04 -8.12 -9.35
CA PRO A 266 13.94 -6.96 -9.35
C PRO A 266 14.50 -6.61 -7.96
N CYS A 267 13.83 -7.03 -6.90
CA CYS A 267 14.29 -6.86 -5.51
C CYS A 267 15.34 -7.91 -5.08
N GLY A 268 15.79 -8.79 -5.96
CA GLY A 268 16.74 -9.87 -5.66
C GLY A 268 16.17 -11.05 -4.86
N LYS A 269 14.92 -10.99 -4.42
CA LYS A 269 14.20 -12.11 -3.78
C LYS A 269 13.37 -12.87 -4.80
N LEU A 270 12.93 -14.08 -4.44
CA LEU A 270 12.02 -14.87 -5.27
C LEU A 270 10.77 -14.06 -5.65
N LYS A 271 10.30 -14.22 -6.89
CA LYS A 271 9.13 -13.52 -7.43
C LYS A 271 7.89 -13.74 -6.59
N CYS A 272 7.15 -12.69 -6.34
CA CYS A 272 5.92 -12.74 -5.54
C CYS A 272 4.83 -13.59 -6.21
N CYS A 273 4.78 -13.61 -7.54
CA CYS A 273 3.82 -14.41 -8.32
C CYS A 273 3.94 -15.91 -8.04
N LEU A 274 5.13 -16.42 -7.70
CA LEU A 274 5.30 -17.83 -7.35
C LEU A 274 4.38 -18.29 -6.21
N SER A 275 4.20 -17.44 -5.19
CA SER A 275 3.28 -17.76 -4.08
C SER A 275 1.84 -17.36 -4.39
N PHE A 276 1.64 -16.38 -5.26
CA PHE A 276 0.33 -15.87 -5.62
C PHE A 276 -0.44 -16.80 -6.55
N GLU A 277 0.29 -17.49 -7.44
CA GLU A 277 -0.27 -18.40 -8.42
C GLU A 277 -0.48 -19.83 -7.89
N LEU A 278 -0.03 -20.13 -6.65
CA LEU A 278 -0.38 -21.37 -5.99
C LEU A 278 -1.87 -21.38 -5.69
N GLU A 279 -2.59 -22.31 -6.29
CA GLU A 279 -3.94 -22.64 -5.85
C GLU A 279 -3.85 -23.19 -4.43
N GLU A 280 -4.52 -22.57 -3.50
CA GLU A 280 -4.72 -23.15 -2.16
C GLU A 280 -5.64 -24.36 -2.34
N ASN A 281 -5.04 -25.58 -2.37
CA ASN A 281 -5.76 -26.83 -2.23
C ASN A 281 -6.25 -27.01 -0.80
#